data_c51e3e49dd918004b8d6927c59aa8f08
#
_entry.id   c51e3e49dd918004b8d6927c59aa8f08
#
_cell.length_a   1.000
_cell.length_b   1.000
_cell.length_c   1.000
_cell.angle_alpha   90.00
_cell.angle_beta   90.00
_cell.angle_gamma   90.00
#
_symmetry.space_group_name_H-M   'P 1'
#
loop_
_entity.id
_entity.type
_entity.pdbx_description
1 polymer ?
#
loop_
_entity_poly.entity_id
_entity_poly.type
_entity_poly.pdbx_seq_one_letter_code
_entity_poly.pdbx_strand_id
1 'polypeptide(L)'
;MISLLSAATRIACRQMTPEQLTALHASVERASCLSARHDWERKATAHAELFTVLGDVTGDRDLARLVSSAAGRLQDLFMTVGPAADGMILSSRRRLLRELRAWDADAAAWEVEHHLRGLRYMERLARGAGSGAISQAS
;
A
#
# COMPACT_ATOMS: atom_id res chain seq x y z
N MET A 1 10.00 7.36 0.74
CA MET A 1 8.63 6.84 0.57
C MET A 1 8.20 5.92 1.71
N ILE A 2 8.90 4.84 1.97
CA ILE A 2 8.49 3.84 2.96
C ILE A 2 8.42 4.43 4.37
N SER A 3 9.45 5.14 4.82
CA SER A 3 9.46 5.77 6.14
C SER A 3 8.33 6.79 6.31
N LEU A 4 8.02 7.54 5.26
CA LEU A 4 6.92 8.51 5.26
C LEU A 4 5.58 7.82 5.46
N LEU A 5 5.31 6.75 4.70
CA LEU A 5 4.05 6.02 4.78
C LEU A 5 3.91 5.28 6.11
N SER A 6 4.99 4.74 6.64
CA SER A 6 5.02 4.13 7.97
C SER A 6 4.70 5.15 9.06
N ALA A 7 5.34 6.32 9.02
CA ALA A 7 5.10 7.39 10.00
C ALA A 7 3.65 7.92 9.92
N ALA A 8 3.13 8.14 8.72
CA ALA A 8 1.74 8.57 8.53
C ALA A 8 0.74 7.53 9.08
N THR A 9 1.01 6.24 8.86
CA THR A 9 0.18 5.15 9.37
C THR A 9 0.15 5.17 10.90
N ARG A 10 1.30 5.38 11.54
CA ARG A 10 1.41 5.47 13.00
C ARG A 10 0.57 6.61 13.55
N ILE A 11 0.66 7.79 12.94
CA ILE A 11 -0.11 8.97 13.35
C ILE A 11 -1.60 8.72 13.12
N ALA A 12 -1.98 8.22 11.94
CA ALA A 12 -3.37 7.93 11.60
C ALA A 12 -3.99 6.93 12.58
N CYS A 13 -3.27 5.88 12.95
CA CYS A 13 -3.75 4.87 13.90
C CYS A 13 -4.17 5.50 15.23
N ARG A 14 -3.42 6.48 15.71
CA ARG A 14 -3.69 7.16 16.99
C ARG A 14 -4.89 8.10 16.92
N GLN A 15 -5.31 8.53 15.74
CA GLN A 15 -6.36 9.53 15.55
C GLN A 15 -7.60 8.98 14.87
N MET A 16 -7.57 7.74 14.39
CA MET A 16 -8.64 7.16 13.61
C MET A 16 -9.90 6.99 14.42
N THR A 17 -11.03 7.48 13.88
CA THR A 17 -12.34 7.24 14.47
C THR A 17 -12.88 5.88 14.04
N PRO A 18 -13.84 5.27 14.79
CA PRO A 18 -14.48 4.03 14.36
C PRO A 18 -15.15 4.15 12.99
N GLU A 19 -15.71 5.31 12.66
CA GLU A 19 -16.34 5.57 11.36
C GLU A 19 -15.31 5.59 10.23
N GLN A 20 -14.15 6.20 10.47
CA GLN A 20 -13.05 6.20 9.50
C GLN A 20 -12.51 4.79 9.29
N LEU A 21 -12.39 4.00 10.34
CA LEU A 21 -11.95 2.61 10.26
C LEU A 21 -12.93 1.76 9.44
N THR A 22 -14.25 1.94 9.66
CA THR A 22 -15.28 1.27 8.89
C THR A 22 -15.19 1.64 7.39
N ALA A 23 -15.00 2.91 7.08
CA ALA A 23 -14.84 3.38 5.71
C ALA A 23 -13.58 2.81 5.05
N LEU A 24 -12.49 2.70 5.80
CA LEU A 24 -11.24 2.12 5.32
C LEU A 24 -11.41 0.62 5.04
N HIS A 25 -12.07 -0.09 5.93
CA HIS A 25 -12.40 -1.51 5.74
C HIS A 25 -13.23 -1.72 4.46
N ALA A 26 -14.27 -0.90 4.25
CA ALA A 26 -15.09 -0.96 3.05
C ALA A 26 -14.27 -0.70 1.78
N SER A 27 -13.31 0.22 1.84
CA SER A 27 -12.40 0.50 0.72
C SER A 27 -11.55 -0.72 0.37
N VAL A 28 -10.99 -1.39 1.38
CA VAL A 28 -10.20 -2.61 1.17
C VAL A 28 -11.06 -3.72 0.55
N GLU A 29 -12.29 -3.90 1.04
CA GLU A 29 -13.20 -4.90 0.48
C GLU A 29 -13.60 -4.60 -0.97
N ARG A 30 -13.83 -3.34 -1.32
CA ARG A 30 -14.07 -2.95 -2.72
C ARG A 30 -12.87 -3.26 -3.60
N ALA A 31 -11.68 -2.97 -3.14
CA ALA A 31 -10.46 -3.32 -3.90
C ALA A 31 -10.32 -4.83 -4.07
N SER A 32 -10.69 -5.62 -3.05
CA SER A 32 -10.63 -7.08 -3.13
C SER A 32 -11.56 -7.66 -4.18
N CYS A 33 -12.66 -6.99 -4.49
CA CYS A 33 -13.65 -7.42 -5.48
C CYS A 33 -13.21 -7.14 -6.94
N LEU A 34 -12.21 -6.31 -7.16
CA LEU A 34 -11.68 -6.06 -8.49
C LEU A 34 -10.83 -7.25 -8.96
N SER A 35 -10.89 -7.54 -10.26
CA SER A 35 -10.13 -8.65 -10.83
C SER A 35 -8.66 -8.27 -10.99
N ALA A 36 -7.76 -8.98 -10.33
CA ALA A 36 -6.33 -8.81 -10.52
C ALA A 36 -5.92 -9.17 -11.95
N ARG A 37 -6.60 -10.14 -12.56
CA ARG A 37 -6.27 -10.64 -13.88
C ARG A 37 -6.72 -9.70 -15.00
N HIS A 38 -7.88 -9.05 -14.84
CA HIS A 38 -8.51 -8.26 -15.90
C HIS A 38 -8.51 -6.76 -15.66
N ASP A 39 -8.34 -6.33 -14.41
CA ASP A 39 -8.48 -4.94 -13.97
C ASP A 39 -7.31 -4.49 -13.07
N TRP A 40 -6.10 -4.96 -13.37
CA TRP A 40 -4.97 -4.72 -12.46
C TRP A 40 -4.65 -3.24 -12.26
N GLU A 41 -4.68 -2.43 -13.31
CA GLU A 41 -4.42 -1.00 -13.19
C GLU A 41 -5.39 -0.34 -12.20
N ARG A 42 -6.67 -0.62 -12.33
CA ARG A 42 -7.72 -0.11 -11.47
C ARG A 42 -7.57 -0.61 -10.04
N LYS A 43 -7.23 -1.88 -9.89
CA LYS A 43 -6.99 -2.50 -8.59
C LYS A 43 -5.73 -1.93 -7.93
N ALA A 44 -4.67 -1.72 -8.67
CA ALA A 44 -3.44 -1.09 -8.18
C ALA A 44 -3.71 0.33 -7.69
N THR A 45 -4.52 1.10 -8.42
CA THR A 45 -4.97 2.43 -7.99
C THR A 45 -5.73 2.33 -6.65
N ALA A 46 -6.66 1.41 -6.54
CA ALA A 46 -7.43 1.20 -5.30
C ALA A 46 -6.53 0.82 -4.13
N HIS A 47 -5.54 -0.04 -4.35
CA HIS A 47 -4.57 -0.39 -3.32
C HIS A 47 -3.73 0.81 -2.86
N ALA A 48 -3.37 1.71 -3.76
CA ALA A 48 -2.59 2.91 -3.43
C ALA A 48 -3.43 3.96 -2.69
N GLU A 49 -4.71 4.09 -3.01
CA GLU A 49 -5.63 5.06 -2.41
C GLU A 49 -5.79 4.90 -0.90
N LEU A 50 -5.60 3.71 -0.37
CA LEU A 50 -5.62 3.47 1.07
C LEU A 50 -4.66 4.42 1.81
N PHE A 51 -3.49 4.66 1.28
CA PHE A 51 -2.51 5.54 1.92
C PHE A 51 -2.93 7.01 1.85
N THR A 52 -3.60 7.43 0.78
CA THR A 52 -4.17 8.78 0.71
C THR A 52 -5.20 8.99 1.82
N VAL A 53 -6.05 8.00 2.08
CA VAL A 53 -7.02 8.05 3.19
C VAL A 53 -6.30 8.14 4.53
N LEU A 54 -5.26 7.32 4.75
CA LEU A 54 -4.47 7.38 5.99
C LEU A 54 -3.80 8.75 6.18
N GLY A 55 -3.29 9.34 5.10
CA GLY A 55 -2.72 10.68 5.13
C GLY A 55 -3.73 11.74 5.57
N ASP A 56 -4.96 11.67 5.05
CA ASP A 56 -6.03 12.59 5.41
C ASP A 56 -6.44 12.44 6.89
N VAL A 57 -6.44 11.22 7.41
CA VAL A 57 -6.76 10.95 8.83
C VAL A 57 -5.77 11.62 9.77
N THR A 58 -4.52 11.84 9.36
CA THR A 58 -3.50 12.49 10.21
C THR A 58 -3.89 13.93 10.60
N GLY A 59 -4.76 14.57 9.83
CA GLY A 59 -5.16 15.96 10.07
C GLY A 59 -4.10 16.99 9.71
N ASP A 60 -2.94 16.58 9.23
CA ASP A 60 -1.84 17.45 8.81
C ASP A 60 -1.85 17.57 7.29
N ARG A 61 -2.13 18.77 6.77
CA ARG A 61 -2.22 19.04 5.34
C ARG A 61 -0.93 18.76 4.57
N ASP A 62 0.20 19.13 5.14
CA ASP A 62 1.49 18.95 4.49
C ASP A 62 1.84 17.47 4.41
N LEU A 63 1.59 16.74 5.50
CA LEU A 63 1.80 15.30 5.53
C LEU A 63 0.86 14.59 4.56
N ALA A 64 -0.43 14.97 4.52
CA ALA A 64 -1.39 14.41 3.58
C ALA A 64 -0.96 14.60 2.12
N ARG A 65 -0.40 15.77 1.81
CA ARG A 65 0.12 16.08 0.47
C ARG A 65 1.32 15.21 0.09
N LEU A 66 2.25 15.04 1.03
CA LEU A 66 3.41 14.16 0.84
C LEU A 66 3.00 12.71 0.66
N VAL A 67 2.04 12.25 1.45
CA VAL A 67 1.50 10.88 1.36
C VAL A 67 0.78 10.67 0.03
N SER A 68 0.00 11.63 -0.42
CA SER A 68 -0.69 11.55 -1.72
C SER A 68 0.31 11.44 -2.87
N SER A 69 1.38 12.21 -2.83
CA SER A 69 2.47 12.11 -3.81
C SER A 69 3.14 10.72 -3.76
N ALA A 70 3.40 10.21 -2.57
CA ALA A 70 3.98 8.88 -2.39
C ALA A 70 3.02 7.78 -2.89
N ALA A 71 1.71 7.96 -2.74
CA ALA A 71 0.71 7.02 -3.24
C ALA A 71 0.77 6.86 -4.77
N GLY A 72 1.07 7.93 -5.50
CA GLY A 72 1.31 7.86 -6.95
C GLY A 72 2.50 6.97 -7.28
N ARG A 73 3.58 7.09 -6.53
CA ARG A 73 4.76 6.21 -6.70
C ARG A 73 4.48 4.77 -6.31
N LEU A 74 3.60 4.57 -5.32
CA LEU A 74 3.14 3.23 -4.94
C LEU A 74 2.35 2.58 -6.05
N GLN A 75 1.48 3.32 -6.72
CA GLN A 75 0.75 2.80 -7.87
C GLN A 75 1.71 2.29 -8.94
N ASP A 76 2.77 3.04 -9.23
CA ASP A 76 3.81 2.62 -10.17
C ASP A 76 4.50 1.33 -9.71
N LEU A 77 4.79 1.22 -8.42
CA LEU A 77 5.36 0.00 -7.84
C LEU A 77 4.42 -1.20 -8.03
N PHE A 78 3.14 -1.04 -7.71
CA PHE A 78 2.14 -2.10 -7.87
C PHE A 78 2.00 -2.50 -9.34
N MET A 79 2.04 -1.54 -10.27
CA MET A 79 2.01 -1.83 -11.70
C MET A 79 3.23 -2.65 -12.13
N THR A 80 4.41 -2.34 -11.59
CA THR A 80 5.65 -3.04 -11.93
C THR A 80 5.68 -4.47 -11.39
N VAL A 81 5.27 -4.69 -10.14
CA VAL A 81 5.24 -6.05 -9.57
C VAL A 81 4.12 -6.90 -10.16
N GLY A 82 3.04 -6.27 -10.59
CA GLY A 82 1.97 -6.90 -11.35
C GLY A 82 0.97 -7.70 -10.51
N PRO A 83 0.00 -8.34 -11.21
CA PRO A 83 -1.14 -9.03 -10.57
C PRO A 83 -0.74 -10.20 -9.67
N ALA A 84 0.42 -10.82 -9.90
CA ALA A 84 0.89 -11.92 -9.06
C ALA A 84 1.09 -11.49 -7.59
N ALA A 85 1.29 -10.20 -7.33
CA ALA A 85 1.45 -9.66 -5.98
C ALA A 85 0.12 -9.40 -5.26
N ASP A 86 -1.03 -9.52 -5.93
CA ASP A 86 -2.33 -9.14 -5.37
C ASP A 86 -2.65 -9.84 -4.05
N GLY A 87 -2.45 -11.15 -3.98
CA GLY A 87 -2.72 -11.91 -2.75
C GLY A 87 -1.88 -11.43 -1.57
N MET A 88 -0.63 -11.10 -1.80
CA MET A 88 0.27 -10.56 -0.79
C MET A 88 -0.16 -9.16 -0.35
N ILE A 89 -0.57 -8.31 -1.29
CA ILE A 89 -1.06 -6.97 -0.98
C ILE A 89 -2.34 -7.05 -0.14
N LEU A 90 -3.31 -7.87 -0.53
CA LEU A 90 -4.57 -8.05 0.22
C LEU A 90 -4.32 -8.60 1.62
N SER A 91 -3.44 -9.58 1.76
CA SER A 91 -3.07 -10.13 3.07
C SER A 91 -2.50 -9.04 3.99
N SER A 92 -1.63 -8.19 3.45
CA SER A 92 -1.06 -7.06 4.18
C SER A 92 -2.15 -6.06 4.58
N ARG A 93 -3.10 -5.76 3.70
CA ARG A 93 -4.21 -4.85 4.01
C ARG A 93 -5.07 -5.38 5.16
N ARG A 94 -5.34 -6.67 5.18
CA ARG A 94 -6.13 -7.30 6.24
C ARG A 94 -5.40 -7.28 7.57
N ARG A 95 -4.09 -7.53 7.57
CA ARG A 95 -3.27 -7.41 8.79
C ARG A 95 -3.24 -5.97 9.28
N LEU A 96 -3.06 -5.00 8.39
CA LEU A 96 -3.08 -3.58 8.73
C LEU A 96 -4.41 -3.18 9.38
N LEU A 97 -5.55 -3.58 8.81
CA LEU A 97 -6.87 -3.30 9.39
C LEU A 97 -7.00 -3.89 10.79
N ARG A 98 -6.48 -5.09 11.02
CA ARG A 98 -6.50 -5.73 12.34
C ARG A 98 -5.70 -4.92 13.35
N GLU A 99 -4.51 -4.46 12.97
CA GLU A 99 -3.66 -3.65 13.86
C GLU A 99 -4.29 -2.28 14.14
N LEU A 100 -4.95 -1.68 13.15
CA LEU A 100 -5.67 -0.42 13.33
C LEU A 100 -6.86 -0.60 14.29
N ARG A 101 -7.60 -1.71 14.19
CA ARG A 101 -8.69 -2.03 15.13
C ARG A 101 -8.18 -2.25 16.55
N ALA A 102 -6.99 -2.80 16.70
CA ALA A 102 -6.35 -3.01 17.99
C ALA A 102 -5.71 -1.74 18.55
N TRP A 103 -5.73 -0.63 17.80
CA TRP A 103 -5.08 0.65 18.16
C TRP A 103 -3.57 0.48 18.39
N ASP A 104 -2.96 -0.50 17.74
CA ASP A 104 -1.53 -0.78 17.83
C ASP A 104 -0.78 -0.03 16.72
N ALA A 105 -0.42 1.22 17.01
CA ALA A 105 0.22 2.10 16.05
C ALA A 105 1.59 1.57 15.59
N ASP A 106 2.36 0.98 16.49
CA ASP A 106 3.67 0.43 16.15
C ASP A 106 3.55 -0.79 15.24
N ALA A 107 2.62 -1.70 15.53
CA ALA A 107 2.38 -2.87 14.68
C ALA A 107 1.84 -2.47 13.30
N ALA A 108 0.95 -1.48 13.24
CA ALA A 108 0.42 -0.96 11.98
C ALA A 108 1.53 -0.37 11.12
N ALA A 109 2.39 0.46 11.71
CA ALA A 109 3.53 1.06 11.02
C ALA A 109 4.52 0.00 10.54
N TRP A 110 4.79 -1.00 11.38
CA TRP A 110 5.67 -2.11 11.03
C TRP A 110 5.13 -2.91 9.83
N GLU A 111 3.82 -3.18 9.83
CA GLU A 111 3.19 -3.91 8.72
C GLU A 111 3.36 -3.18 7.40
N VAL A 112 3.13 -1.88 7.38
CA VAL A 112 3.33 -1.05 6.18
C VAL A 112 4.78 -1.11 5.72
N GLU A 113 5.72 -0.89 6.63
CA GLU A 113 7.14 -0.88 6.31
C GLU A 113 7.61 -2.24 5.76
N HIS A 114 7.26 -3.31 6.46
CA HIS A 114 7.64 -4.67 6.07
C HIS A 114 7.08 -5.06 4.71
N HIS A 115 5.80 -4.77 4.48
CA HIS A 115 5.13 -5.06 3.22
C HIS A 115 5.76 -4.31 2.04
N LEU A 116 5.98 -3.00 2.20
CA LEU A 116 6.53 -2.17 1.12
C LEU A 116 7.98 -2.52 0.81
N ARG A 117 8.77 -2.90 1.80
CA ARG A 117 10.13 -3.39 1.58
C ARG A 117 10.12 -4.69 0.77
N GLY A 118 9.20 -5.59 1.09
CA GLY A 118 9.02 -6.83 0.33
C GLY A 118 8.66 -6.58 -1.13
N LEU A 119 7.75 -5.64 -1.40
CA LEU A 119 7.38 -5.26 -2.75
C LEU A 119 8.54 -4.62 -3.52
N ARG A 120 9.33 -3.79 -2.87
CA ARG A 120 10.52 -3.20 -3.49
C ARG A 120 11.57 -4.25 -3.83
N TYR A 121 11.72 -5.24 -3.01
CA TYR A 121 12.59 -6.38 -3.31
C TYR A 121 12.09 -7.12 -4.55
N MET A 122 10.79 -7.39 -4.65
CA MET A 122 10.18 -8.00 -5.83
C MET A 122 10.37 -7.14 -7.09
N GLU A 123 10.22 -5.83 -6.97
CA GLU A 123 10.46 -4.89 -8.07
C GLU A 123 11.89 -5.01 -8.59
N ARG A 124 12.86 -5.05 -7.70
CA ARG A 124 14.28 -5.20 -8.08
C ARG A 124 14.54 -6.53 -8.78
N LEU A 125 13.94 -7.62 -8.29
CA LEU A 125 14.06 -8.93 -8.95
C LEU A 125 13.46 -8.90 -10.36
N ALA A 126 12.29 -8.29 -10.52
CA ALA A 126 11.64 -8.16 -11.81
C ALA A 126 12.48 -7.35 -12.81
N ARG A 127 13.07 -6.24 -12.37
CA ARG A 127 13.96 -5.42 -13.19
C ARG A 127 15.27 -6.13 -13.51
N GLY A 128 15.86 -6.84 -12.53
CA GLY A 128 17.06 -7.63 -12.71
C GLY A 128 16.85 -8.77 -13.72
N ALA A 129 15.74 -9.47 -13.64
CA ALA A 129 15.38 -10.52 -14.59
C ALA A 129 15.21 -9.97 -16.01
N GLY A 130 14.55 -8.80 -16.16
CA GLY A 130 14.42 -8.13 -17.44
C GLY A 130 15.77 -7.72 -18.04
N SER A 131 16.65 -7.15 -17.21
CA SER A 131 18.01 -6.78 -17.64
C SER A 131 18.84 -8.03 -18.03
N GLY A 132 18.72 -9.12 -17.26
CA GLY A 132 19.38 -10.38 -17.55
C GLY A 132 18.91 -10.99 -18.88
N ALA A 133 17.61 -10.97 -19.14
CA ALA A 133 17.02 -11.46 -20.39
C ALA A 133 17.51 -10.65 -21.59
N ILE A 134 17.55 -9.32 -21.49
CA ILE A 134 18.06 -8.43 -22.55
C ILE A 134 19.55 -8.71 -22.81
N SER A 135 20.35 -8.86 -21.76
CA SER A 135 21.77 -9.15 -21.86
C SER A 135 22.04 -10.50 -22.53
N GLN A 136 21.22 -11.49 -22.28
CA GLN A 136 21.35 -12.82 -22.91
C GLN A 136 20.93 -12.84 -24.37
N ALA A 137 20.03 -11.96 -24.77
CA ALA A 137 19.55 -11.85 -26.16
C ALA A 137 20.54 -11.13 -27.08
N SER A 138 21.47 -10.40 -26.53
CA SER A 138 22.50 -9.67 -27.28
C SER A 138 23.80 -10.43 -27.35
#